data_2a4b58b1bbb5c94b2ed3fcaa55e9b2a9
#
_entry.id   2a4b58b1bbb5c94b2ed3fcaa55e9b2a9
#
_cell.length_a   1.000
_cell.length_b   1.000
_cell.length_c   1.000
_cell.angle_alpha   90.00
_cell.angle_beta   90.00
_cell.angle_gamma   90.00
#
_symmetry.space_group_name_H-M   'P 1'
#
loop_
_entity.id
_entity.type
_entity.pdbx_description
1 polymer ?
#
loop_
_entity_poly.entity_id
_entity_poly.type
_entity_poly.pdbx_seq_one_letter_code
_entity_poly.pdbx_strand_id
1 'polypeptide(L)'
;MTPTLTVFANFRIDNNERFNRMIDSFESFKNINAEKWIINIRGRYKLKVLFFLEKHLGNKLHPFLMESHKGWFYDTKDMLKEITTDYVFFWIEDHINMIKDISVYEKLLNDMFITDADILIYSFLNDAYLKRYKTVSPEYETNNIKVYNIDKKMVDIITESYGMFYIVTAVSFLKTSFFKKIICTNHPLLKRWPKKTPFDFEKKSTDTCFLPVRYAVPKYELFASIDDDFGTNGYSLVSRGFDRWDNRYTMKLKDGDNKKPIAFKFYKKIPDFMKFPFRKCKEVLLRIKYTLF
;
A
#
# COMPACT_ATOMS: atom_id res chain seq x y z
N MET A 1 19.69 15.58 13.19
CA MET A 1 18.26 15.98 13.31
C MET A 1 17.46 14.73 13.06
N THR A 2 16.57 14.35 13.96
CA THR A 2 15.74 13.16 13.78
C THR A 2 14.56 13.55 12.87
N PRO A 3 14.31 12.82 11.78
CA PRO A 3 13.21 13.12 10.88
C PRO A 3 11.85 12.92 11.58
N THR A 4 10.90 13.79 11.26
CA THR A 4 9.57 13.80 11.84
C THR A 4 8.59 12.97 11.02
N LEU A 5 7.56 12.41 11.67
CA LEU A 5 6.63 11.45 11.06
C LEU A 5 5.17 11.82 11.34
N THR A 6 4.34 11.75 10.30
CA THR A 6 2.88 11.70 10.39
C THR A 6 2.37 10.33 9.97
N VAL A 7 1.48 9.71 10.76
CA VAL A 7 0.68 8.58 10.28
C VAL A 7 -0.50 9.11 9.47
N PHE A 8 -0.67 8.62 8.27
CA PHE A 8 -1.73 9.01 7.37
C PHE A 8 -2.55 7.81 6.92
N ALA A 9 -3.87 7.93 7.00
CA ALA A 9 -4.78 6.89 6.51
C ALA A 9 -6.05 7.48 5.88
N ASN A 10 -6.62 6.77 4.93
CA ASN A 10 -7.93 7.08 4.37
C ASN A 10 -8.62 5.76 3.97
N PHE A 11 -9.38 5.18 4.89
CA PHE A 11 -9.96 3.85 4.76
C PHE A 11 -11.49 3.84 4.94
N ARG A 12 -12.09 2.70 4.63
CA ARG A 12 -13.55 2.49 4.71
C ARG A 12 -13.88 1.24 5.51
N ILE A 13 -14.64 1.41 6.59
CA ILE A 13 -15.08 0.34 7.47
C ILE A 13 -16.61 0.20 7.43
N ASP A 14 -17.10 -0.90 6.86
CA ASP A 14 -18.53 -1.13 6.68
C ASP A 14 -19.11 -2.25 7.55
N ASN A 15 -18.27 -3.06 8.22
CA ASN A 15 -18.70 -4.20 9.01
C ASN A 15 -17.76 -4.49 10.20
N ASN A 16 -18.18 -5.40 11.09
CA ASN A 16 -17.41 -5.76 12.28
C ASN A 16 -16.08 -6.43 11.96
N GLU A 17 -16.00 -7.23 10.92
CA GLU A 17 -14.78 -7.93 10.53
C GLU A 17 -13.68 -6.92 10.17
N ARG A 18 -13.97 -5.97 9.28
CA ARG A 18 -13.05 -4.89 8.94
C ARG A 18 -12.71 -4.01 10.13
N PHE A 19 -13.67 -3.77 11.00
CA PHE A 19 -13.42 -3.02 12.25
C PHE A 19 -12.43 -3.75 13.16
N ASN A 20 -12.57 -5.06 13.34
CA ASN A 20 -11.65 -5.86 14.13
C ASN A 20 -10.24 -5.90 13.49
N ARG A 21 -10.15 -6.06 12.17
CA ARG A 21 -8.87 -5.98 11.44
C ARG A 21 -8.18 -4.64 11.66
N MET A 22 -8.93 -3.56 11.55
CA MET A 22 -8.41 -2.21 11.82
C MET A 22 -7.90 -2.08 13.26
N ILE A 23 -8.61 -2.63 14.25
CA ILE A 23 -8.14 -2.63 15.64
C ILE A 23 -6.81 -3.36 15.77
N ASP A 24 -6.68 -4.56 15.22
CA ASP A 24 -5.45 -5.34 15.34
C ASP A 24 -4.29 -4.69 14.60
N SER A 25 -4.55 -4.11 13.42
CA SER A 25 -3.59 -3.31 12.70
C SER A 25 -3.13 -2.12 13.56
N PHE A 26 -4.07 -1.34 14.09
CA PHE A 26 -3.79 -0.20 14.96
C PHE A 26 -2.96 -0.61 16.18
N GLU A 27 -3.36 -1.65 16.90
CA GLU A 27 -2.66 -2.14 18.08
C GLU A 27 -1.21 -2.51 17.79
N SER A 28 -0.95 -3.02 16.58
CA SER A 28 0.40 -3.37 16.15
C SER A 28 1.28 -2.16 15.82
N PHE A 29 0.68 -1.03 15.44
CA PHE A 29 1.39 0.19 15.03
C PHE A 29 1.27 1.35 16.01
N LYS A 30 0.41 1.31 17.02
CA LYS A 30 0.08 2.45 17.90
C LYS A 30 1.28 3.10 18.60
N ASN A 31 2.36 2.34 18.79
CA ASN A 31 3.57 2.82 19.44
C ASN A 31 4.59 3.43 18.46
N ILE A 32 4.25 3.56 17.17
CA ILE A 32 5.09 4.32 16.24
C ILE A 32 5.22 5.76 16.76
N ASN A 33 6.45 6.25 16.81
CA ASN A 33 6.75 7.62 17.22
C ASN A 33 6.35 8.60 16.11
N ALA A 34 5.07 8.97 16.09
CA ALA A 34 4.50 9.94 15.17
C ALA A 34 4.02 11.19 15.92
N GLU A 35 4.20 12.35 15.30
CA GLU A 35 3.70 13.62 15.85
C GLU A 35 2.17 13.64 15.85
N LYS A 36 1.56 13.16 14.77
CA LYS A 36 0.10 13.14 14.59
C LYS A 36 -0.36 11.99 13.71
N TRP A 37 -1.64 11.66 13.86
CA TRP A 37 -2.37 10.68 13.07
C TRP A 37 -3.49 11.39 12.32
N ILE A 38 -3.30 11.57 11.02
CA ILE A 38 -4.28 12.21 10.11
C ILE A 38 -5.07 11.09 9.44
N ILE A 39 -6.33 10.93 9.83
CA ILE A 39 -7.13 9.77 9.42
C ILE A 39 -8.48 10.20 8.87
N ASN A 40 -8.78 9.85 7.61
CA ASN A 40 -10.12 9.93 7.08
C ASN A 40 -10.84 8.59 7.23
N ILE A 41 -11.95 8.61 7.95
CA ILE A 41 -12.73 7.44 8.32
C ILE A 41 -14.04 7.47 7.53
N ARG A 42 -14.28 6.45 6.70
CA ARG A 42 -15.46 6.32 5.86
C ARG A 42 -16.25 5.05 6.19
N GLY A 43 -17.47 4.97 5.70
CA GLY A 43 -18.32 3.79 5.80
C GLY A 43 -19.26 3.79 6.99
N ARG A 44 -20.00 2.69 7.13
CA ARG A 44 -21.08 2.56 8.13
C ARG A 44 -20.60 2.61 9.57
N TYR A 45 -19.36 2.18 9.82
CA TYR A 45 -18.77 2.10 11.16
C TYR A 45 -17.92 3.32 11.51
N LYS A 46 -17.95 4.40 10.72
CA LYS A 46 -17.09 5.58 10.90
C LYS A 46 -17.12 6.16 12.31
N LEU A 47 -18.28 6.26 12.95
CA LEU A 47 -18.39 6.80 14.32
C LEU A 47 -17.80 5.84 15.36
N LYS A 48 -17.98 4.52 15.17
CA LYS A 48 -17.40 3.50 16.05
C LYS A 48 -15.86 3.51 15.97
N VAL A 49 -15.33 3.67 14.75
CA VAL A 49 -13.87 3.80 14.51
C VAL A 49 -13.35 5.09 15.12
N LEU A 50 -14.03 6.21 14.90
CA LEU A 50 -13.66 7.51 15.47
C LEU A 50 -13.54 7.42 16.99
N PHE A 51 -14.57 6.95 17.68
CA PHE A 51 -14.57 6.79 19.12
C PHE A 51 -13.41 5.90 19.63
N PHE A 52 -13.14 4.81 18.90
CA PHE A 52 -12.02 3.92 19.23
C PHE A 52 -10.67 4.66 19.12
N LEU A 53 -10.45 5.37 18.02
CA LEU A 53 -9.18 6.05 17.78
C LEU A 53 -8.98 7.26 18.69
N GLU A 54 -10.02 8.04 18.98
CA GLU A 54 -10.00 9.14 19.95
C GLU A 54 -9.56 8.67 21.34
N LYS A 55 -10.12 7.54 21.79
CA LYS A 55 -9.77 6.93 23.08
C LYS A 55 -8.28 6.59 23.18
N HIS A 56 -7.65 6.17 22.09
CA HIS A 56 -6.27 5.67 22.10
C HIS A 56 -5.22 6.72 21.72
N LEU A 57 -5.58 7.65 20.85
CA LEU A 57 -4.65 8.65 20.30
C LEU A 57 -4.79 10.03 20.96
N GLY A 58 -5.96 10.34 21.52
CA GLY A 58 -6.22 11.63 22.16
C GLY A 58 -5.92 12.81 21.22
N ASN A 59 -5.10 13.73 21.68
CA ASN A 59 -4.71 14.94 20.94
C ASN A 59 -3.82 14.69 19.72
N LYS A 60 -3.26 13.50 19.56
CA LYS A 60 -2.51 13.14 18.34
C LYS A 60 -3.42 12.82 17.15
N LEU A 61 -4.71 12.57 17.38
CA LEU A 61 -5.66 12.26 16.31
C LEU A 61 -6.16 13.53 15.64
N HIS A 62 -6.03 13.58 14.32
CA HIS A 62 -6.64 14.58 13.44
C HIS A 62 -7.65 13.86 12.51
N PRO A 63 -8.91 13.69 12.97
CA PRO A 63 -9.87 12.88 12.25
C PRO A 63 -10.58 13.68 11.16
N PHE A 64 -10.89 13.00 10.06
CA PHE A 64 -11.77 13.45 9.00
C PHE A 64 -12.86 12.41 8.78
N LEU A 65 -14.04 12.86 8.40
CA LEU A 65 -15.19 12.00 8.09
C LEU A 65 -15.72 12.26 6.68
N MET A 66 -14.80 12.60 5.77
CA MET A 66 -15.13 12.93 4.39
C MET A 66 -15.50 11.67 3.61
N GLU A 67 -16.57 11.74 2.86
CA GLU A 67 -17.00 10.68 1.96
C GLU A 67 -17.52 11.33 0.67
N SER A 68 -16.60 12.01 -0.04
CA SER A 68 -16.96 12.71 -1.26
C SER A 68 -17.28 11.72 -2.39
N HIS A 69 -18.29 12.08 -3.19
CA HIS A 69 -18.62 11.32 -4.40
C HIS A 69 -17.49 11.36 -5.44
N LYS A 70 -16.57 12.32 -5.32
CA LYS A 70 -15.37 12.42 -6.18
C LYS A 70 -14.35 11.33 -5.91
N GLY A 71 -14.34 10.76 -4.69
CA GLY A 71 -13.58 9.59 -4.31
C GLY A 71 -12.30 9.85 -3.51
N TRP A 72 -11.57 8.78 -3.26
CA TRP A 72 -10.45 8.68 -2.33
C TRP A 72 -9.35 9.73 -2.55
N PHE A 73 -8.96 9.99 -3.81
CA PHE A 73 -7.89 10.95 -4.11
C PHE A 73 -8.27 12.39 -3.78
N TYR A 74 -9.54 12.75 -3.95
CA TYR A 74 -10.01 14.11 -3.64
C TYR A 74 -10.05 14.32 -2.13
N ASP A 75 -10.61 13.35 -1.39
CA ASP A 75 -10.61 13.40 0.07
C ASP A 75 -9.18 13.45 0.62
N THR A 76 -8.28 12.63 0.08
CA THR A 76 -6.87 12.62 0.48
C THR A 76 -6.19 13.96 0.20
N LYS A 77 -6.46 14.59 -0.95
CA LYS A 77 -5.87 15.88 -1.32
C LYS A 77 -6.26 16.99 -0.33
N ASP A 78 -7.50 16.97 0.15
CA ASP A 78 -7.97 17.97 1.10
C ASP A 78 -7.29 17.86 2.48
N MET A 79 -6.77 16.66 2.81
CA MET A 79 -6.04 16.40 4.05
C MET A 79 -4.55 16.78 4.00
N LEU A 80 -3.97 16.92 2.79
CA LEU A 80 -2.52 17.12 2.63
C LEU A 80 -1.96 18.36 3.32
N LYS A 81 -2.77 19.39 3.53
CA LYS A 81 -2.39 20.62 4.22
C LYS A 81 -2.01 20.39 5.68
N GLU A 82 -2.57 19.35 6.30
CA GLU A 82 -2.30 18.99 7.69
C GLU A 82 -0.94 18.29 7.87
N ILE A 83 -0.32 17.80 6.77
CA ILE A 83 0.95 17.10 6.81
C ILE A 83 2.10 18.12 6.77
N THR A 84 2.78 18.26 7.90
CA THR A 84 3.90 19.20 8.10
C THR A 84 5.24 18.51 8.37
N THR A 85 5.23 17.19 8.55
CA THR A 85 6.40 16.36 8.88
C THR A 85 7.24 16.00 7.65
N ASP A 86 8.46 15.53 7.88
CA ASP A 86 9.39 15.11 6.81
C ASP A 86 8.89 13.87 6.06
N TYR A 87 8.28 12.94 6.81
CA TYR A 87 7.81 11.65 6.30
C TYR A 87 6.35 11.40 6.68
N VAL A 88 5.72 10.56 5.85
CA VAL A 88 4.39 10.01 6.04
C VAL A 88 4.50 8.50 6.17
N PHE A 89 3.94 7.93 7.23
CA PHE A 89 3.62 6.51 7.29
C PHE A 89 2.21 6.32 6.74
N PHE A 90 2.13 5.76 5.54
CA PHE A 90 0.84 5.46 4.92
C PHE A 90 0.29 4.17 5.51
N TRP A 91 -0.59 4.30 6.49
CA TRP A 91 -1.21 3.19 7.21
C TRP A 91 -2.43 2.66 6.46
N ILE A 92 -2.49 1.34 6.31
CA ILE A 92 -3.62 0.61 5.74
C ILE A 92 -4.13 -0.35 6.81
N GLU A 93 -5.45 -0.37 7.00
CA GLU A 93 -6.14 -0.98 8.14
C GLU A 93 -6.10 -2.51 8.20
N ASP A 94 -5.61 -3.18 7.17
CA ASP A 94 -5.50 -4.63 7.06
C ASP A 94 -4.05 -5.15 7.06
N HIS A 95 -3.10 -4.32 7.49
CA HIS A 95 -1.70 -4.69 7.62
C HIS A 95 -1.27 -4.72 9.07
N ILE A 96 -0.34 -5.61 9.38
CA ILE A 96 0.23 -5.83 10.72
C ILE A 96 1.72 -5.51 10.70
N ASN A 97 2.17 -4.89 11.78
CA ASN A 97 3.57 -4.73 12.07
C ASN A 97 4.21 -6.08 12.46
N MET A 98 5.29 -6.45 11.76
CA MET A 98 6.05 -7.68 12.01
C MET A 98 7.23 -7.47 12.95
N ILE A 99 7.56 -6.24 13.30
CA ILE A 99 8.72 -5.86 14.10
C ILE A 99 8.31 -5.74 15.57
N LYS A 100 9.02 -6.46 16.44
CA LYS A 100 8.81 -6.37 17.90
C LYS A 100 9.38 -5.08 18.50
N ASP A 101 10.58 -4.71 18.05
CA ASP A 101 11.24 -3.49 18.49
C ASP A 101 10.85 -2.31 17.61
N ILE A 102 9.93 -1.51 18.11
CA ILE A 102 9.38 -0.36 17.38
C ILE A 102 10.45 0.71 17.08
N SER A 103 11.57 0.75 17.83
CA SER A 103 12.68 1.70 17.58
C SER A 103 13.34 1.48 16.22
N VAL A 104 13.13 0.32 15.61
CA VAL A 104 13.59 0.03 14.25
C VAL A 104 13.01 1.02 13.23
N TYR A 105 11.79 1.50 13.43
CA TYR A 105 11.19 2.49 12.54
C TYR A 105 11.91 3.84 12.55
N GLU A 106 12.41 4.26 13.71
CA GLU A 106 13.22 5.47 13.81
C GLU A 106 14.56 5.32 13.06
N LYS A 107 15.17 4.14 13.15
CA LYS A 107 16.41 3.82 12.39
C LYS A 107 16.15 3.81 10.89
N LEU A 108 15.03 3.22 10.47
CA LEU A 108 14.62 3.21 9.06
C LEU A 108 14.35 4.62 8.52
N LEU A 109 13.64 5.46 9.27
CA LEU A 109 13.39 6.86 8.90
C LEU A 109 14.69 7.66 8.81
N ASN A 110 15.62 7.45 9.75
CA ASN A 110 16.92 8.08 9.69
C ASN A 110 17.73 7.61 8.47
N ASP A 111 17.70 6.33 8.17
CA ASP A 111 18.36 5.78 6.97
C ASP A 111 17.74 6.35 5.69
N MET A 112 16.42 6.47 5.61
CA MET A 112 15.72 7.13 4.50
C MET A 112 16.12 8.60 4.37
N PHE A 113 16.25 9.29 5.50
CA PHE A 113 16.63 10.71 5.52
C PHE A 113 18.06 10.91 5.01
N ILE A 114 19.03 10.12 5.51
CA ILE A 114 20.44 10.20 5.11
C ILE A 114 20.63 9.85 3.64
N THR A 115 19.89 8.88 3.14
CA THR A 115 19.97 8.42 1.73
C THR A 115 19.05 9.18 0.80
N ASP A 116 18.29 10.14 1.32
CA ASP A 116 17.27 10.90 0.58
C ASP A 116 16.25 10.02 -0.15
N ALA A 117 15.88 8.89 0.46
CA ALA A 117 14.92 7.96 -0.13
C ALA A 117 13.51 8.54 -0.17
N ASP A 118 12.83 8.37 -1.30
CA ASP A 118 11.46 8.88 -1.51
C ASP A 118 10.40 7.97 -0.90
N ILE A 119 10.64 6.65 -0.94
CA ILE A 119 9.69 5.65 -0.50
C ILE A 119 10.39 4.40 0.01
N LEU A 120 9.87 3.86 1.12
CA LEU A 120 10.17 2.52 1.60
C LEU A 120 8.85 1.75 1.64
N ILE A 121 8.71 0.81 0.73
CA ILE A 121 7.47 0.04 0.58
C ILE A 121 7.67 -1.40 1.02
N TYR A 122 6.80 -1.82 1.93
CA TYR A 122 6.70 -3.24 2.18
C TYR A 122 5.41 -3.69 2.79
N SER A 123 4.67 -4.56 2.12
CA SER A 123 3.66 -5.42 2.74
C SER A 123 4.24 -6.77 3.13
N PHE A 124 5.14 -7.34 2.32
CA PHE A 124 5.75 -8.66 2.60
C PHE A 124 7.09 -8.81 1.89
N LEU A 125 8.00 -9.50 2.54
CA LEU A 125 9.26 -9.95 1.97
C LEU A 125 9.17 -11.45 1.69
N ASN A 126 9.18 -11.82 0.44
CA ASN A 126 9.49 -13.18 0.07
C ASN A 126 10.67 -13.20 -0.92
N ASP A 127 11.25 -14.37 -1.08
CA ASP A 127 12.38 -14.56 -1.99
C ASP A 127 12.09 -14.11 -3.42
N ALA A 128 10.85 -14.29 -3.88
CA ALA A 128 10.46 -13.90 -5.22
C ALA A 128 10.49 -12.38 -5.40
N TYR A 129 10.11 -11.64 -4.35
CA TYR A 129 10.10 -10.18 -4.39
C TYR A 129 11.52 -9.62 -4.29
N LEU A 130 12.34 -10.16 -3.39
CA LEU A 130 13.74 -9.78 -3.24
C LEU A 130 14.57 -10.07 -4.49
N LYS A 131 14.23 -11.14 -5.24
CA LYS A 131 14.87 -11.47 -6.52
C LYS A 131 14.79 -10.34 -7.54
N ARG A 132 13.76 -9.50 -7.48
CA ARG A 132 13.59 -8.34 -8.39
C ARG A 132 14.74 -7.36 -8.33
N TYR A 133 15.39 -7.28 -7.18
CA TYR A 133 16.49 -6.33 -6.94
C TYR A 133 17.87 -6.99 -6.93
N LYS A 134 17.96 -8.33 -7.09
CA LYS A 134 19.25 -9.04 -7.07
C LYS A 134 20.16 -8.72 -8.26
N THR A 135 19.55 -8.34 -9.39
CA THR A 135 20.28 -8.05 -10.64
C THR A 135 20.73 -6.59 -10.74
N VAL A 136 20.41 -5.79 -9.73
CA VAL A 136 20.64 -4.36 -9.73
C VAL A 136 21.45 -3.98 -8.51
N SER A 137 22.50 -3.19 -8.70
CA SER A 137 23.28 -2.65 -7.59
C SER A 137 22.50 -1.50 -6.94
N PRO A 138 22.38 -1.47 -5.60
CA PRO A 138 21.83 -0.32 -4.89
C PRO A 138 22.74 0.91 -5.06
N GLU A 139 22.14 2.09 -5.11
CA GLU A 139 22.86 3.37 -5.07
C GLU A 139 23.45 3.60 -3.67
N TYR A 140 22.69 3.24 -2.63
CA TYR A 140 23.09 3.30 -1.23
C TYR A 140 22.70 2.02 -0.49
N GLU A 141 23.49 1.67 0.50
CA GLU A 141 23.19 0.58 1.41
C GLU A 141 23.55 0.98 2.84
N THR A 142 22.59 0.80 3.75
CA THR A 142 22.78 0.97 5.20
C THR A 142 22.64 -0.38 5.90
N ASN A 143 22.66 -0.37 7.23
CA ASN A 143 22.40 -1.58 8.00
C ASN A 143 20.96 -2.10 7.81
N ASN A 144 20.00 -1.22 7.53
CA ASN A 144 18.58 -1.57 7.52
C ASN A 144 17.95 -1.57 6.12
N ILE A 145 18.44 -0.76 5.18
CA ILE A 145 17.84 -0.60 3.86
C ILE A 145 18.87 -0.66 2.73
N LYS A 146 18.37 -1.01 1.54
CA LYS A 146 19.03 -0.78 0.23
C LYS A 146 18.21 0.21 -0.56
N VAL A 147 18.84 1.23 -1.11
CA VAL A 147 18.19 2.27 -1.92
C VAL A 147 18.59 2.14 -3.37
N TYR A 148 17.59 2.09 -4.22
CA TYR A 148 17.75 1.98 -5.68
C TYR A 148 17.22 3.26 -6.33
N ASN A 149 17.99 3.82 -7.24
CA ASN A 149 17.50 4.90 -8.09
C ASN A 149 16.74 4.28 -9.27
N ILE A 150 15.42 4.34 -9.20
CA ILE A 150 14.53 3.74 -10.19
C ILE A 150 14.18 4.78 -11.24
N ASP A 151 14.77 4.65 -12.40
CA ASP A 151 14.44 5.39 -13.63
C ASP A 151 13.56 4.55 -14.57
N LYS A 152 13.24 5.08 -15.74
CA LYS A 152 12.47 4.37 -16.76
C LYS A 152 13.13 3.06 -17.18
N LYS A 153 14.44 3.08 -17.43
CA LYS A 153 15.18 1.89 -17.84
C LYS A 153 15.11 0.79 -16.82
N MET A 154 15.20 1.16 -15.51
CA MET A 154 15.09 0.23 -14.42
C MET A 154 13.67 -0.36 -14.31
N VAL A 155 12.63 0.45 -14.49
CA VAL A 155 11.25 -0.03 -14.53
C VAL A 155 11.05 -1.06 -15.65
N ASP A 156 11.61 -0.79 -16.81
CA ASP A 156 11.51 -1.70 -17.96
C ASP A 156 12.21 -3.05 -17.64
N ILE A 157 13.42 -3.04 -17.08
CA ILE A 157 14.15 -4.25 -16.66
C ILE A 157 13.35 -5.05 -15.59
N ILE A 158 12.83 -4.37 -14.58
CA ILE A 158 12.04 -5.02 -13.52
C ILE A 158 10.75 -5.62 -14.10
N THR A 159 10.10 -4.89 -15.00
CA THR A 159 8.84 -5.34 -15.61
C THR A 159 9.04 -6.53 -16.53
N GLU A 160 10.09 -6.54 -17.34
CA GLU A 160 10.44 -7.66 -18.22
C GLU A 160 10.81 -8.91 -17.43
N SER A 161 11.61 -8.74 -16.37
CA SER A 161 12.11 -9.87 -15.57
C SER A 161 11.08 -10.44 -14.61
N TYR A 162 10.18 -9.61 -14.06
CA TYR A 162 9.35 -9.95 -12.91
C TYR A 162 7.87 -9.54 -13.01
N GLY A 163 7.46 -8.97 -14.13
CA GLY A 163 6.08 -8.70 -14.50
C GLY A 163 5.58 -7.31 -14.14
N MET A 164 5.74 -6.79 -12.93
CA MET A 164 5.21 -5.46 -12.56
C MET A 164 6.09 -4.76 -11.54
N PHE A 165 6.23 -3.46 -11.71
CA PHE A 165 6.79 -2.55 -10.72
C PHE A 165 5.65 -1.71 -10.14
N TYR A 166 5.54 -1.67 -8.82
CA TYR A 166 4.50 -0.89 -8.15
C TYR A 166 5.11 0.25 -7.34
N ILE A 167 4.58 1.45 -7.53
CA ILE A 167 4.70 2.53 -6.57
C ILE A 167 3.34 2.62 -5.88
N VAL A 168 3.30 2.14 -4.65
CA VAL A 168 2.27 2.34 -3.64
C VAL A 168 0.85 1.85 -3.90
N THR A 169 0.41 1.02 -3.02
CA THR A 169 -0.88 1.01 -2.29
C THR A 169 -0.80 0.05 -1.12
N ALA A 170 0.41 -0.19 -0.66
CA ALA A 170 0.69 -0.95 0.54
C ALA A 170 1.15 0.00 1.66
N VAL A 171 1.14 -0.49 2.88
CA VAL A 171 1.75 0.20 4.02
C VAL A 171 3.19 0.56 3.66
N SER A 172 3.54 1.83 3.83
CA SER A 172 4.82 2.38 3.37
C SER A 172 5.21 3.62 4.15
N PHE A 173 6.52 3.89 4.19
CA PHE A 173 7.02 5.21 4.55
C PHE A 173 7.32 6.00 3.28
N LEU A 174 6.85 7.23 3.21
CA LEU A 174 7.06 8.10 2.07
C LEU A 174 7.62 9.45 2.53
N LYS A 175 8.57 9.98 1.79
CA LYS A 175 8.94 11.39 1.91
C LYS A 175 7.70 12.26 1.65
N THR A 176 7.42 13.20 2.52
CA THR A 176 6.19 14.01 2.43
C THR A 176 6.03 14.72 1.09
N SER A 177 7.12 15.24 0.54
CA SER A 177 7.11 15.86 -0.79
C SER A 177 6.72 14.88 -1.89
N PHE A 178 7.21 13.64 -1.81
CA PHE A 178 6.87 12.58 -2.77
C PHE A 178 5.42 12.13 -2.62
N PHE A 179 4.92 11.96 -1.40
CA PHE A 179 3.51 11.66 -1.14
C PHE A 179 2.58 12.74 -1.71
N LYS A 180 2.89 14.02 -1.45
CA LYS A 180 2.15 15.15 -2.01
C LYS A 180 2.20 15.16 -3.54
N LYS A 181 3.35 14.88 -4.13
CA LYS A 181 3.51 14.75 -5.60
C LYS A 181 2.58 13.67 -6.16
N ILE A 182 2.53 12.48 -5.55
CA ILE A 182 1.64 11.40 -5.95
C ILE A 182 0.17 11.82 -5.94
N ILE A 183 -0.28 12.37 -4.81
CA ILE A 183 -1.70 12.71 -4.60
C ILE A 183 -2.14 13.89 -5.49
N CYS A 184 -1.27 14.86 -5.70
CA CYS A 184 -1.58 16.06 -6.49
C CYS A 184 -1.38 15.88 -7.99
N THR A 185 -0.81 14.79 -8.44
CA THR A 185 -0.52 14.56 -9.86
C THR A 185 -1.78 14.55 -10.71
N ASN A 186 -1.76 15.36 -11.78
CA ASN A 186 -2.73 15.36 -12.87
C ASN A 186 -2.28 14.43 -13.99
N HIS A 187 -2.10 13.16 -13.64
CA HIS A 187 -1.65 12.18 -14.62
C HIS A 187 -2.71 11.97 -15.72
N PRO A 188 -2.36 11.97 -17.02
CA PRO A 188 -3.34 11.82 -18.11
C PRO A 188 -4.17 10.54 -18.00
N LEU A 189 -3.56 9.46 -17.51
CA LEU A 189 -4.22 8.18 -17.30
C LEU A 189 -5.08 8.15 -16.03
N LEU A 190 -4.74 8.91 -15.00
CA LEU A 190 -5.55 9.05 -13.79
C LEU A 190 -6.80 9.93 -14.03
N LYS A 191 -6.82 10.77 -15.06
CA LYS A 191 -8.02 11.51 -15.47
C LYS A 191 -9.10 10.61 -16.03
N ARG A 192 -8.75 9.47 -16.60
CA ARG A 192 -9.67 8.52 -17.24
C ARG A 192 -10.23 7.47 -16.26
N TRP A 193 -9.60 7.28 -15.10
CA TRP A 193 -10.08 6.35 -14.09
C TRP A 193 -10.84 7.15 -13.02
N PRO A 194 -11.96 6.64 -12.55
CA PRO A 194 -12.58 7.23 -11.38
C PRO A 194 -11.55 7.13 -10.25
N LYS A 195 -11.03 8.25 -9.79
CA LYS A 195 -10.06 8.36 -8.68
C LYS A 195 -10.70 7.97 -7.34
N LYS A 196 -11.43 6.85 -7.33
CA LYS A 196 -12.27 6.40 -6.23
C LYS A 196 -11.49 5.61 -5.18
N THR A 197 -10.43 4.95 -5.60
CA THR A 197 -9.63 4.07 -4.74
C THR A 197 -8.14 4.28 -4.95
N PRO A 198 -7.29 3.99 -3.96
CA PRO A 198 -5.83 4.04 -4.13
C PRO A 198 -5.32 3.03 -5.17
N PHE A 199 -6.03 1.94 -5.41
CA PHE A 199 -5.71 0.94 -6.45
C PHE A 199 -5.71 1.50 -7.87
N ASP A 200 -6.39 2.61 -8.11
CA ASP A 200 -6.34 3.29 -9.41
C ASP A 200 -4.94 3.83 -9.70
N PHE A 201 -4.20 4.16 -8.65
CA PHE A 201 -2.80 4.57 -8.74
C PHE A 201 -1.87 3.36 -8.95
N GLU A 202 -2.04 2.29 -8.20
CA GLU A 202 -1.23 1.07 -8.27
C GLU A 202 -1.16 0.51 -9.70
N LYS A 203 -2.29 0.47 -10.39
CA LYS A 203 -2.38 -0.03 -11.77
C LYS A 203 -1.61 0.79 -12.78
N LYS A 204 -1.17 1.99 -12.43
CA LYS A 204 -0.51 2.97 -13.29
C LYS A 204 0.86 3.41 -12.78
N SER A 205 1.35 2.78 -11.74
CA SER A 205 2.64 3.10 -11.12
C SER A 205 3.85 2.84 -12.02
N THR A 206 3.68 2.07 -13.09
CA THR A 206 4.68 1.90 -14.14
C THR A 206 4.85 3.14 -15.02
N ASP A 207 4.00 4.15 -14.83
CA ASP A 207 4.08 5.36 -15.63
C ASP A 207 5.21 6.26 -15.16
N THR A 208 5.82 6.91 -16.13
CA THR A 208 7.08 7.66 -16.00
C THR A 208 6.97 8.99 -15.25
N CYS A 209 5.75 9.46 -14.93
CA CYS A 209 5.58 10.78 -14.34
C CYS A 209 6.14 10.93 -12.91
N PHE A 210 6.41 9.82 -12.22
CA PHE A 210 6.97 9.81 -10.86
C PHE A 210 8.47 9.54 -10.84
N LEU A 211 9.04 9.15 -11.99
CA LEU A 211 10.44 8.81 -12.10
C LEU A 211 11.32 10.06 -12.29
N PRO A 212 12.58 10.01 -11.89
CA PRO A 212 13.16 8.93 -11.08
C PRO A 212 12.63 8.92 -9.67
N VAL A 213 12.71 7.77 -8.98
CA VAL A 213 12.34 7.60 -7.59
C VAL A 213 13.43 6.85 -6.84
N ARG A 214 13.84 7.35 -5.68
CA ARG A 214 14.72 6.66 -4.75
C ARG A 214 13.92 5.71 -3.89
N TYR A 215 13.99 4.45 -4.28
CA TYR A 215 13.18 3.37 -3.74
C TYR A 215 13.97 2.56 -2.70
N ALA A 216 13.59 2.68 -1.44
CA ALA A 216 14.19 1.93 -0.35
C ALA A 216 13.53 0.56 -0.18
N VAL A 217 14.37 -0.47 -0.04
CA VAL A 217 13.98 -1.85 0.23
C VAL A 217 14.57 -2.24 1.58
N PRO A 218 13.77 -2.59 2.58
CA PRO A 218 14.28 -3.02 3.87
C PRO A 218 14.95 -4.40 3.76
N LYS A 219 15.91 -4.67 4.63
CA LYS A 219 16.63 -5.94 4.69
C LYS A 219 15.86 -7.04 5.43
N TYR A 220 14.73 -6.68 6.04
CA TYR A 220 13.86 -7.59 6.79
C TYR A 220 12.39 -7.20 6.59
N GLU A 221 11.50 -8.13 6.92
CA GLU A 221 10.07 -7.91 6.78
C GLU A 221 9.56 -6.95 7.86
N LEU A 222 8.89 -5.88 7.42
CA LEU A 222 8.34 -4.85 8.30
C LEU A 222 6.84 -5.05 8.53
N PHE A 223 6.13 -5.38 7.47
CA PHE A 223 4.68 -5.43 7.45
C PHE A 223 4.21 -6.71 6.77
N ALA A 224 3.05 -7.20 7.19
CA ALA A 224 2.34 -8.26 6.48
C ALA A 224 0.87 -7.88 6.32
N SER A 225 0.28 -8.23 5.19
CA SER A 225 -1.17 -8.22 5.03
C SER A 225 -1.79 -9.28 5.93
N ILE A 226 -2.90 -8.95 6.58
CA ILE A 226 -3.67 -9.93 7.35
C ILE A 226 -4.25 -10.95 6.39
N ASP A 227 -4.84 -10.46 5.32
CA ASP A 227 -5.49 -11.25 4.29
C ASP A 227 -5.29 -10.57 2.94
N ASP A 228 -4.91 -11.35 1.94
CA ASP A 228 -5.03 -10.91 0.57
C ASP A 228 -6.18 -11.68 -0.10
N ASP A 229 -7.10 -10.98 -0.70
CA ASP A 229 -8.26 -11.54 -1.40
C ASP A 229 -7.90 -12.61 -2.45
N PHE A 230 -6.63 -12.79 -2.73
CA PHE A 230 -6.14 -13.68 -3.76
C PHE A 230 -5.58 -15.00 -3.24
N GLY A 231 -5.46 -15.18 -1.92
CA GLY A 231 -5.21 -16.46 -1.22
C GLY A 231 -4.12 -17.34 -1.84
N THR A 232 -3.14 -16.72 -2.48
CA THR A 232 -2.16 -17.49 -3.25
C THR A 232 -0.76 -17.01 -2.91
N ASN A 233 0.06 -17.93 -2.51
CA ASN A 233 1.51 -17.83 -2.48
C ASN A 233 2.17 -17.32 -1.18
N GLY A 234 1.51 -17.41 -0.04
CA GLY A 234 2.15 -17.20 1.25
C GLY A 234 2.46 -15.74 1.58
N TYR A 235 1.71 -14.80 1.04
CA TYR A 235 1.90 -13.37 1.29
C TYR A 235 1.16 -12.85 2.52
N SER A 236 -0.07 -13.33 2.74
CA SER A 236 -0.83 -12.95 3.92
C SER A 236 -0.42 -13.78 5.13
N LEU A 237 -0.72 -13.27 6.32
CA LEU A 237 -0.52 -14.03 7.56
C LEU A 237 -1.36 -15.31 7.56
N VAL A 238 -2.59 -15.25 7.09
CA VAL A 238 -3.48 -16.41 6.97
C VAL A 238 -2.89 -17.48 6.07
N SER A 239 -2.38 -17.10 4.89
CA SER A 239 -1.75 -18.05 3.97
C SER A 239 -0.45 -18.68 4.48
N ARG A 240 0.17 -18.04 5.49
CA ARG A 240 1.37 -18.54 6.20
C ARG A 240 1.02 -19.39 7.42
N GLY A 241 -0.27 -19.63 7.70
CA GLY A 241 -0.72 -20.39 8.85
C GLY A 241 -0.63 -19.62 10.17
N PHE A 242 -0.54 -18.30 10.13
CA PHE A 242 -0.59 -17.47 11.34
C PHE A 242 -2.04 -17.26 11.80
N ASP A 243 -2.73 -18.32 12.14
CA ASP A 243 -4.10 -18.30 12.66
C ASP A 243 -4.27 -17.60 14.02
N ARG A 244 -3.22 -17.04 14.58
CA ARG A 244 -3.11 -16.77 16.01
C ARG A 244 -3.12 -15.30 16.40
N TRP A 245 -3.54 -14.43 15.55
CA TRP A 245 -3.81 -13.09 16.04
C TRP A 245 -5.16 -13.09 16.71
N ASP A 246 -5.19 -13.59 17.97
CA ASP A 246 -6.36 -13.63 18.83
C ASP A 246 -7.66 -13.95 18.10
N ASN A 247 -8.23 -15.10 18.20
CA ASN A 247 -9.60 -15.54 17.90
C ASN A 247 -10.58 -14.53 17.23
N ARG A 248 -10.12 -13.32 16.94
CA ARG A 248 -10.84 -12.23 16.28
C ARG A 248 -10.94 -12.45 14.77
N TYR A 249 -10.04 -13.23 14.20
CA TYR A 249 -10.06 -13.67 12.82
C TYR A 249 -10.44 -15.14 12.74
N THR A 250 -11.60 -15.47 13.20
CA THR A 250 -12.27 -16.62 12.62
C THR A 250 -12.68 -16.25 11.20
N MET A 251 -11.71 -16.05 10.31
CA MET A 251 -11.95 -16.37 8.93
C MET A 251 -12.16 -17.88 8.93
N LYS A 252 -13.41 -18.30 9.00
CA LYS A 252 -13.81 -19.51 8.32
C LYS A 252 -13.39 -19.26 6.88
N LEU A 253 -12.20 -19.70 6.52
CA LEU A 253 -11.93 -20.09 5.14
C LEU A 253 -13.15 -20.92 4.82
N LYS A 254 -14.07 -20.38 4.02
CA LYS A 254 -15.21 -21.14 3.56
C LYS A 254 -14.56 -22.28 2.80
N ASP A 255 -14.44 -23.43 3.49
CA ASP A 255 -14.04 -24.65 2.86
C ASP A 255 -14.91 -24.79 1.63
N GLY A 256 -14.34 -24.59 0.48
CA GLY A 256 -14.99 -24.84 -0.79
C GLY A 256 -15.06 -23.74 -1.82
N ASP A 257 -14.83 -22.46 -1.52
CA ASP A 257 -14.92 -21.40 -2.53
C ASP A 257 -13.60 -20.99 -3.19
N ASN A 258 -12.61 -21.86 -3.20
CA ASN A 258 -11.48 -21.82 -4.15
C ASN A 258 -11.90 -22.04 -5.62
N LYS A 259 -13.14 -21.78 -5.95
CA LYS A 259 -13.58 -21.70 -7.33
C LYS A 259 -13.10 -20.38 -7.92
N LYS A 260 -11.81 -20.40 -8.36
CA LYS A 260 -11.32 -19.37 -9.29
C LYS A 260 -12.40 -19.17 -10.35
N PRO A 261 -12.79 -17.94 -10.68
CA PRO A 261 -13.79 -17.67 -11.70
C PRO A 261 -13.50 -18.53 -12.93
N ILE A 262 -14.52 -19.11 -13.54
CA ILE A 262 -14.40 -19.99 -14.72
C ILE A 262 -13.54 -19.33 -15.81
N ALA A 263 -13.66 -18.00 -15.96
CA ALA A 263 -12.82 -17.19 -16.84
C ALA A 263 -11.32 -17.28 -16.53
N PHE A 264 -10.91 -17.44 -15.26
CA PHE A 264 -9.50 -17.56 -14.89
C PHE A 264 -8.94 -18.97 -15.19
N LYS A 265 -9.79 -20.01 -15.08
CA LYS A 265 -9.43 -21.37 -15.48
C LYS A 265 -9.25 -21.47 -16.99
N PHE A 266 -10.08 -20.76 -17.76
CA PHE A 266 -9.99 -20.72 -19.21
C PHE A 266 -8.74 -19.98 -19.67
N TYR A 267 -8.43 -18.85 -19.08
CA TYR A 267 -7.25 -18.03 -19.39
C TYR A 267 -5.93 -18.79 -19.16
N LYS A 268 -5.85 -19.66 -18.14
CA LYS A 268 -4.66 -20.50 -17.92
C LYS A 268 -4.43 -21.55 -19.01
N LYS A 269 -5.48 -21.98 -19.71
CA LYS A 269 -5.41 -22.97 -20.80
C LYS A 269 -5.06 -22.36 -22.15
N ILE A 270 -5.07 -21.03 -22.26
CA ILE A 270 -4.72 -20.33 -23.51
C ILE A 270 -3.19 -20.31 -23.64
N PRO A 271 -2.63 -20.73 -24.78
CA PRO A 271 -1.20 -20.59 -25.07
C PRO A 271 -0.72 -19.14 -24.91
N ASP A 272 0.50 -18.95 -24.44
CA ASP A 272 1.01 -17.61 -24.08
C ASP A 272 1.02 -16.61 -25.24
N PHE A 273 1.27 -17.07 -26.46
CA PHE A 273 1.21 -16.22 -27.66
C PHE A 273 -0.20 -15.69 -27.97
N MET A 274 -1.25 -16.39 -27.51
CA MET A 274 -2.65 -15.95 -27.66
C MET A 274 -3.11 -15.06 -26.50
N LYS A 275 -2.37 -15.01 -25.40
CA LYS A 275 -2.74 -14.17 -24.24
C LYS A 275 -2.55 -12.68 -24.52
N PHE A 276 -1.62 -12.34 -25.39
CA PHE A 276 -1.32 -10.95 -25.73
C PHE A 276 -2.48 -10.21 -26.42
N PRO A 277 -3.11 -10.75 -27.48
CA PRO A 277 -4.30 -10.11 -28.07
C PRO A 277 -5.48 -10.05 -27.09
N PHE A 278 -5.69 -11.08 -26.24
CA PHE A 278 -6.73 -11.06 -25.23
C PHE A 278 -6.51 -9.96 -24.17
N ARG A 279 -5.29 -9.69 -23.76
CA ARG A 279 -4.96 -8.56 -22.87
C ARG A 279 -5.28 -7.24 -23.54
N LYS A 280 -4.90 -7.06 -24.80
CA LYS A 280 -5.23 -5.82 -25.57
C LYS A 280 -6.74 -5.63 -25.74
N CYS A 281 -7.49 -6.66 -26.09
CA CYS A 281 -8.95 -6.60 -26.18
C CYS A 281 -9.59 -6.25 -24.84
N LYS A 282 -9.14 -6.84 -23.75
CA LYS A 282 -9.62 -6.49 -22.39
C LYS A 282 -9.33 -5.05 -22.02
N GLU A 283 -8.14 -4.54 -22.37
CA GLU A 283 -7.79 -3.13 -22.13
C GLU A 283 -8.66 -2.18 -22.97
N VAL A 284 -8.93 -2.52 -24.22
CA VAL A 284 -9.81 -1.75 -25.11
C VAL A 284 -11.26 -1.76 -24.58
N LEU A 285 -11.78 -2.92 -24.20
CA LEU A 285 -13.12 -3.04 -23.63
C LEU A 285 -13.26 -2.29 -22.30
N LEU A 286 -12.23 -2.33 -21.45
CA LEU A 286 -12.20 -1.54 -20.22
C LEU A 286 -12.13 -0.04 -20.53
N ARG A 287 -11.37 0.37 -21.54
CA ARG A 287 -11.34 1.77 -21.99
C ARG A 287 -12.70 2.25 -22.49
N ILE A 288 -13.38 1.44 -23.31
CA ILE A 288 -14.73 1.74 -23.82
C ILE A 288 -15.72 1.84 -22.65
N LYS A 289 -15.73 0.86 -21.75
CA LYS A 289 -16.61 0.87 -20.58
C LYS A 289 -16.46 2.11 -19.69
N TYR A 290 -15.24 2.65 -19.55
CA TYR A 290 -14.98 3.84 -18.72
C TYR A 290 -15.02 5.16 -19.50
N THR A 291 -15.22 5.12 -20.81
CA THR A 291 -15.41 6.33 -21.63
C THR A 291 -16.91 6.64 -21.81
N LEU A 292 -17.78 5.64 -21.64
CA LEU A 292 -19.23 5.76 -21.86
C LEU A 292 -20.04 5.92 -20.55
N PHE A 293 -19.39 5.85 -19.39
CA PHE A 293 -19.98 6.06 -18.06
C PHE A 293 -19.05 6.94 -17.18
#